data_eed46ba158759a8e971fb3095d2557af
#
_entry.id   eed46ba158759a8e971fb3095d2557af
#
_cell.length_a   1.000
_cell.length_b   1.000
_cell.length_c   1.000
_cell.angle_alpha   90.00
_cell.angle_beta   90.00
_cell.angle_gamma   90.00
#
_symmetry.space_group_name_H-M   'P 1'
#
loop_
_entity.id
_entity.type
_entity.pdbx_description
1 polymer ?
#
loop_
_entity_poly.entity_id
_entity_poly.type
_entity_poly.pdbx_seq_one_letter_code
_entity_poly.pdbx_strand_id
1 'polypeptide(L)'
;EFRRVLFRSGEVILTGRGLGFQAKPGQTVDESKVVRTFVPSDGRDPDHLAQMLADIPPEIIRVVVESMQETGLGERETGSTTLVMALSDHVANAVERVRRGIDITYPLLGEVSNLYPQEYAQGRAMLASLNARLDVTLPDGEATALAMHLVNAGFATGDLSYTYTMTGVIQQLLDIIDHSYGITLDRSSVNVGRFITHLRYLFVRIHQHQQLTDEPAPVMKVIRESYPAALRCARTIASLLELRLDTDISDDETAYLAMHVARVTGHAS
;
A
#
# COMPACT_ATOMS: atom_id res chain seq x y z
N GLU A 1 -23.59 -2.90 18.08
CA GLU A 1 -24.30 -1.61 18.20
C GLU A 1 -23.32 -0.48 18.39
N PHE A 2 -23.64 0.68 17.89
CA PHE A 2 -22.83 1.88 18.04
C PHE A 2 -23.63 3.00 18.72
N ARG A 3 -22.92 3.96 19.33
CA ARG A 3 -23.54 5.13 19.95
C ARG A 3 -22.70 6.37 19.67
N ARG A 4 -23.33 7.43 19.17
CA ARG A 4 -22.76 8.77 19.04
C ARG A 4 -22.78 9.46 20.40
N VAL A 5 -21.66 10.03 20.80
CA VAL A 5 -21.49 10.71 22.09
C VAL A 5 -20.77 12.03 21.89
N LEU A 6 -21.24 13.09 22.53
CA LEU A 6 -20.62 14.40 22.54
C LEU A 6 -19.65 14.47 23.73
N PHE A 7 -18.36 14.64 23.44
CA PHE A 7 -17.33 14.92 24.43
C PHE A 7 -16.93 16.40 24.41
N ARG A 8 -16.19 16.86 25.43
CA ARG A 8 -15.65 18.22 25.47
C ARG A 8 -14.76 18.57 24.27
N SER A 9 -14.18 17.55 23.64
CA SER A 9 -13.30 17.66 22.45
C SER A 9 -14.01 17.44 21.12
N GLY A 10 -15.34 17.23 21.09
CA GLY A 10 -16.11 16.98 19.88
C GLY A 10 -16.96 15.72 19.91
N GLU A 11 -17.55 15.37 18.78
CA GLU A 11 -18.34 14.14 18.63
C GLU A 11 -17.44 12.92 18.40
N VAL A 12 -17.79 11.83 19.07
CA VAL A 12 -17.12 10.53 18.88
C VAL A 12 -18.17 9.44 18.68
N ILE A 13 -17.77 8.38 18.01
CA ILE A 13 -18.60 7.18 17.82
C ILE A 13 -18.01 6.07 18.66
N LEU A 14 -18.84 5.50 19.53
CA LEU A 14 -18.45 4.37 20.38
C LEU A 14 -19.07 3.09 19.81
N THR A 15 -18.27 2.03 19.70
CA THR A 15 -18.74 0.70 19.32
C THR A 15 -18.64 -0.24 20.51
N GLY A 16 -19.64 -1.14 20.63
CA GLY A 16 -19.66 -2.12 21.69
C GLY A 16 -20.97 -2.90 21.73
N ARG A 17 -20.98 -4.05 22.38
CA ARG A 17 -22.13 -4.93 22.46
C ARG A 17 -23.22 -4.33 23.34
N GLY A 18 -24.41 -4.12 22.79
CA GLY A 18 -25.56 -3.54 23.49
C GLY A 18 -25.41 -2.05 23.87
N LEU A 19 -24.43 -1.35 23.33
CA LEU A 19 -24.10 0.02 23.70
C LEU A 19 -25.17 1.02 23.28
N GLY A 20 -25.83 0.81 22.13
CA GLY A 20 -26.89 1.64 21.59
C GLY A 20 -28.31 1.12 21.90
N PHE A 21 -28.45 -0.08 22.43
CA PHE A 21 -29.74 -0.70 22.63
C PHE A 21 -30.55 0.07 23.66
N GLN A 22 -31.73 0.58 23.24
CA GLN A 22 -32.65 1.40 24.04
C GLN A 22 -32.01 2.68 24.64
N ALA A 23 -30.86 3.09 24.16
CA ALA A 23 -30.17 4.29 24.65
C ALA A 23 -30.94 5.55 24.23
N LYS A 24 -31.12 6.48 25.16
CA LYS A 24 -31.77 7.80 24.92
C LYS A 24 -30.71 8.91 24.90
N PRO A 25 -30.94 10.01 24.16
CA PRO A 25 -30.09 11.17 24.24
C PRO A 25 -29.91 11.66 25.68
N GLY A 26 -28.67 12.02 26.05
CA GLY A 26 -28.34 12.48 27.40
C GLY A 26 -28.05 11.38 28.44
N GLN A 27 -28.21 10.11 28.13
CA GLN A 27 -27.80 9.02 29.03
C GLN A 27 -26.29 8.82 29.00
N THR A 28 -25.73 8.53 30.16
CA THR A 28 -24.31 8.16 30.32
C THR A 28 -24.02 6.83 29.62
N VAL A 29 -22.85 6.72 29.04
CA VAL A 29 -22.35 5.50 28.38
C VAL A 29 -21.73 4.59 29.44
N ASP A 30 -22.03 3.30 29.36
CA ASP A 30 -21.35 2.27 30.12
C ASP A 30 -19.99 1.98 29.47
N GLU A 31 -18.93 2.52 30.01
CA GLU A 31 -17.57 2.43 29.49
C GLU A 31 -17.07 0.97 29.42
N SER A 32 -17.58 0.09 30.29
CA SER A 32 -17.19 -1.33 30.28
C SER A 32 -17.64 -2.09 29.04
N LYS A 33 -18.60 -1.53 28.31
CA LYS A 33 -19.14 -2.09 27.05
C LYS A 33 -18.47 -1.49 25.81
N VAL A 34 -17.63 -0.47 25.97
CA VAL A 34 -16.96 0.18 24.85
C VAL A 34 -15.83 -0.71 24.36
N VAL A 35 -15.95 -1.19 23.15
CA VAL A 35 -14.89 -1.93 22.44
C VAL A 35 -13.89 -0.93 21.83
N ARG A 36 -14.39 0.13 21.20
CA ARG A 36 -13.55 1.16 20.60
C ARG A 36 -14.26 2.50 20.49
N THR A 37 -13.43 3.57 20.54
CA THR A 37 -13.85 4.96 20.28
C THR A 37 -13.28 5.38 18.92
N PHE A 38 -14.14 5.88 18.05
CA PHE A 38 -13.77 6.48 16.77
C PHE A 38 -13.95 7.99 16.87
N VAL A 39 -12.88 8.71 16.56
CA VAL A 39 -12.88 10.16 16.46
C VAL A 39 -12.90 10.50 14.97
N PRO A 40 -13.93 11.19 14.46
CA PRO A 40 -13.94 11.63 13.07
C PRO A 40 -12.71 12.50 12.79
N SER A 41 -11.98 12.19 11.74
CA SER A 41 -10.90 13.07 11.27
C SER A 41 -11.52 14.26 10.53
N ASP A 42 -10.81 15.39 10.55
CA ASP A 42 -11.26 16.66 10.02
C ASP A 42 -11.95 16.55 8.66
N GLY A 43 -13.19 17.01 8.58
CA GLY A 43 -14.00 17.11 7.36
C GLY A 43 -14.84 15.90 7.00
N ARG A 44 -14.86 14.81 7.79
CA ARG A 44 -15.74 13.66 7.57
C ARG A 44 -17.02 13.77 8.41
N ASP A 45 -18.16 13.49 7.76
CA ASP A 45 -19.46 13.45 8.40
C ASP A 45 -19.53 12.29 9.42
N PRO A 46 -19.74 12.57 10.72
CA PRO A 46 -19.89 11.54 11.75
C PRO A 46 -21.04 10.55 11.47
N ASP A 47 -22.10 10.98 10.82
CA ASP A 47 -23.24 10.11 10.52
C ASP A 47 -22.90 9.11 9.43
N HIS A 48 -22.12 9.50 8.43
CA HIS A 48 -21.62 8.58 7.40
C HIS A 48 -20.67 7.53 8.00
N LEU A 49 -19.77 7.95 8.89
CA LEU A 49 -18.86 7.06 9.61
C LEU A 49 -19.65 6.07 10.49
N ALA A 50 -20.67 6.54 11.20
CA ALA A 50 -21.53 5.71 12.03
C ALA A 50 -22.28 4.67 11.21
N GLN A 51 -22.75 5.03 10.02
CA GLN A 51 -23.48 4.15 9.12
C GLN A 51 -22.57 3.04 8.57
N MET A 52 -21.34 3.35 8.17
CA MET A 52 -20.35 2.36 7.76
C MET A 52 -20.02 1.37 8.89
N LEU A 53 -19.91 1.85 10.13
CA LEU A 53 -19.63 1.01 11.32
C LEU A 53 -20.82 0.13 11.72
N ALA A 54 -22.05 0.52 11.37
CA ALA A 54 -23.25 -0.22 11.74
C ALA A 54 -23.30 -1.62 11.11
N ASP A 55 -22.73 -1.77 9.93
CA ASP A 55 -22.75 -3.01 9.15
C ASP A 55 -21.61 -3.97 9.56
N ILE A 56 -20.63 -3.50 10.36
CA ILE A 56 -19.49 -4.31 10.79
C ILE A 56 -19.78 -4.90 12.19
N PRO A 57 -19.73 -6.23 12.35
CA PRO A 57 -19.90 -6.84 13.67
C PRO A 57 -18.83 -6.34 14.66
N PRO A 58 -19.20 -5.89 15.88
CA PRO A 58 -18.25 -5.39 16.88
C PRO A 58 -17.15 -6.39 17.24
N GLU A 59 -17.44 -7.67 17.18
CA GLU A 59 -16.48 -8.75 17.41
C GLU A 59 -15.36 -8.75 16.37
N ILE A 60 -15.67 -8.46 15.12
CA ILE A 60 -14.67 -8.34 14.02
C ILE A 60 -13.77 -7.14 14.28
N ILE A 61 -14.33 -5.98 14.65
CA ILE A 61 -13.52 -4.79 14.99
C ILE A 61 -12.53 -5.12 16.12
N ARG A 62 -12.99 -5.79 17.16
CA ARG A 62 -12.15 -6.21 18.29
C ARG A 62 -11.01 -7.13 17.83
N VAL A 63 -11.33 -8.19 17.09
CA VAL A 63 -10.35 -9.16 16.59
C VAL A 63 -9.32 -8.48 15.68
N VAL A 64 -9.75 -7.58 14.80
CA VAL A 64 -8.86 -6.81 13.94
C VAL A 64 -7.91 -5.93 14.75
N VAL A 65 -8.42 -5.18 15.74
CA VAL A 65 -7.58 -4.33 16.59
C VAL A 65 -6.57 -5.14 17.38
N GLU A 66 -6.98 -6.26 17.98
CA GLU A 66 -6.08 -7.17 18.71
C GLU A 66 -4.99 -7.72 17.76
N SER A 67 -5.35 -8.12 16.53
CA SER A 67 -4.41 -8.60 15.53
C SER A 67 -3.43 -7.52 15.07
N MET A 68 -3.88 -6.28 14.90
CA MET A 68 -3.00 -5.15 14.59
C MET A 68 -1.96 -4.91 15.69
N GLN A 69 -2.37 -4.97 16.97
CA GLN A 69 -1.48 -4.77 18.12
C GLN A 69 -0.42 -5.87 18.22
N GLU A 70 -0.81 -7.14 18.02
CA GLU A 70 0.12 -8.27 18.09
C GLU A 70 1.15 -8.29 16.98
N THR A 71 0.82 -7.79 15.81
CA THR A 71 1.70 -7.82 14.64
C THR A 71 2.68 -6.65 14.60
N GLY A 72 2.75 -5.86 15.67
CA GLY A 72 3.73 -4.77 15.80
C GLY A 72 3.42 -3.56 14.90
N LEU A 73 2.17 -3.42 14.47
CA LEU A 73 1.72 -2.16 13.87
C LEU A 73 1.78 -1.08 14.95
N GLY A 74 2.41 0.06 14.63
CA GLY A 74 2.66 1.14 15.57
C GLY A 74 1.37 1.78 16.12
N GLU A 75 1.51 2.62 17.15
CA GLU A 75 0.37 3.36 17.72
C GLU A 75 -0.35 4.23 16.68
N ARG A 76 0.38 4.67 15.65
CA ARG A 76 -0.15 5.48 14.55
C ARG A 76 -1.13 4.70 13.69
N GLU A 77 -0.77 3.48 13.28
CA GLU A 77 -1.61 2.58 12.48
C GLU A 77 -2.78 2.06 13.32
N THR A 78 -2.52 1.60 14.53
CA THR A 78 -3.56 1.10 15.44
C THR A 78 -4.49 2.22 15.92
N GLY A 79 -4.03 3.46 15.95
CA GLY A 79 -4.83 4.67 16.24
C GLY A 79 -5.67 5.15 15.05
N SER A 80 -5.33 4.75 13.81
CA SER A 80 -6.02 5.21 12.61
C SER A 80 -7.44 4.63 12.52
N THR A 81 -8.44 5.48 12.75
CA THR A 81 -9.85 5.13 12.59
C THR A 81 -10.14 4.59 11.19
N THR A 82 -9.63 5.24 10.15
CA THR A 82 -9.85 4.86 8.76
C THR A 82 -9.27 3.48 8.45
N LEU A 83 -8.06 3.18 8.92
CA LEU A 83 -7.42 1.88 8.69
C LEU A 83 -8.17 0.75 9.43
N VAL A 84 -8.51 0.98 10.70
CA VAL A 84 -9.27 -0.01 11.49
C VAL A 84 -10.61 -0.31 10.83
N MET A 85 -11.32 0.70 10.33
CA MET A 85 -12.58 0.50 9.62
C MET A 85 -12.39 -0.27 8.32
N ALA A 86 -11.43 0.12 7.49
CA ALA A 86 -11.18 -0.52 6.20
C ALA A 86 -10.77 -1.99 6.37
N LEU A 87 -9.91 -2.30 7.36
CA LEU A 87 -9.54 -3.68 7.68
C LEU A 87 -10.73 -4.46 8.26
N SER A 88 -11.53 -3.86 9.13
CA SER A 88 -12.68 -4.53 9.74
C SER A 88 -13.76 -4.84 8.73
N ASP A 89 -14.07 -3.92 7.82
CA ASP A 89 -14.99 -4.16 6.71
C ASP A 89 -14.48 -5.28 5.79
N HIS A 90 -13.20 -5.21 5.42
CA HIS A 90 -12.58 -6.26 4.59
C HIS A 90 -12.67 -7.64 5.26
N VAL A 91 -12.30 -7.75 6.54
CA VAL A 91 -12.33 -9.02 7.28
C VAL A 91 -13.76 -9.54 7.45
N ALA A 92 -14.73 -8.67 7.75
CA ALA A 92 -16.14 -9.06 7.82
C ALA A 92 -16.64 -9.66 6.49
N ASN A 93 -16.32 -9.00 5.38
CA ASN A 93 -16.64 -9.48 4.05
C ASN A 93 -15.90 -10.79 3.70
N ALA A 94 -14.63 -10.93 4.11
CA ALA A 94 -13.86 -12.16 3.90
C ALA A 94 -14.47 -13.35 4.67
N VAL A 95 -14.85 -13.16 5.94
CA VAL A 95 -15.54 -14.16 6.76
C VAL A 95 -16.86 -14.60 6.08
N GLU A 96 -17.64 -13.65 5.59
CA GLU A 96 -18.90 -13.95 4.92
C GLU A 96 -18.68 -14.71 3.60
N ARG A 97 -17.66 -14.36 2.82
CA ARG A 97 -17.29 -15.12 1.61
C ARG A 97 -16.93 -16.57 1.93
N VAL A 98 -16.08 -16.78 2.94
CA VAL A 98 -15.68 -18.15 3.35
C VAL A 98 -16.90 -18.95 3.78
N ARG A 99 -17.81 -18.37 4.58
CA ARG A 99 -19.06 -19.04 4.99
C ARG A 99 -19.98 -19.42 3.83
N ARG A 100 -19.94 -18.61 2.75
CA ARG A 100 -20.69 -18.89 1.51
C ARG A 100 -19.95 -19.80 0.53
N GLY A 101 -18.73 -20.22 0.84
CA GLY A 101 -17.89 -21.03 -0.06
C GLY A 101 -17.44 -20.26 -1.31
N ILE A 102 -17.34 -18.93 -1.23
CA ILE A 102 -16.87 -18.08 -2.33
C ILE A 102 -15.37 -17.92 -2.19
N ASP A 103 -14.64 -18.43 -3.18
CA ASP A 103 -13.19 -18.26 -3.28
C ASP A 103 -12.86 -17.05 -4.15
N ILE A 104 -11.85 -16.26 -3.72
CA ILE A 104 -11.34 -15.10 -4.45
C ILE A 104 -9.85 -15.27 -4.67
N THR A 105 -9.44 -15.07 -5.92
CA THR A 105 -8.02 -15.02 -6.28
C THR A 105 -7.54 -13.57 -6.29
N TYR A 106 -6.43 -13.31 -5.63
CA TYR A 106 -5.77 -12.01 -5.61
C TYR A 106 -4.63 -11.98 -6.63
N PRO A 107 -4.83 -11.40 -7.83
CA PRO A 107 -3.84 -11.45 -8.91
C PRO A 107 -2.60 -10.58 -8.63
N LEU A 108 -2.66 -9.68 -7.65
CA LEU A 108 -1.59 -8.73 -7.31
C LEU A 108 -0.55 -9.29 -6.33
N LEU A 109 -0.56 -10.60 -6.03
CA LEU A 109 0.38 -11.20 -5.08
C LEU A 109 1.84 -10.90 -5.46
N GLY A 110 2.19 -11.05 -6.74
CA GLY A 110 3.55 -10.80 -7.22
C GLY A 110 3.98 -9.35 -7.02
N GLU A 111 3.12 -8.39 -7.37
CA GLU A 111 3.39 -6.98 -7.21
C GLU A 111 3.49 -6.60 -5.73
N VAL A 112 2.53 -7.01 -4.92
CA VAL A 112 2.47 -6.62 -3.50
C VAL A 112 3.64 -7.21 -2.73
N SER A 113 3.97 -8.49 -2.93
CA SER A 113 5.08 -9.15 -2.22
C SER A 113 6.45 -8.57 -2.58
N ASN A 114 6.63 -8.08 -3.82
CA ASN A 114 7.90 -7.52 -4.27
C ASN A 114 8.00 -6.00 -4.06
N LEU A 115 6.92 -5.25 -4.27
CA LEU A 115 6.94 -3.78 -4.14
C LEU A 115 6.73 -3.30 -2.71
N TYR A 116 6.04 -4.08 -1.88
CA TYR A 116 5.67 -3.74 -0.50
C TYR A 116 5.97 -4.92 0.46
N PRO A 117 7.23 -5.40 0.50
CA PRO A 117 7.58 -6.62 1.24
C PRO A 117 7.33 -6.51 2.75
N GLN A 118 7.44 -5.31 3.33
CA GLN A 118 7.20 -5.07 4.76
C GLN A 118 5.70 -5.17 5.06
N GLU A 119 4.87 -4.46 4.31
CA GLU A 119 3.42 -4.50 4.46
C GLU A 119 2.86 -5.89 4.14
N TYR A 120 3.47 -6.60 3.18
CA TYR A 120 3.09 -7.98 2.89
C TYR A 120 3.44 -8.93 4.05
N ALA A 121 4.62 -8.78 4.67
CA ALA A 121 4.98 -9.55 5.85
C ALA A 121 4.05 -9.26 7.03
N GLN A 122 3.68 -7.99 7.24
CA GLN A 122 2.69 -7.58 8.24
C GLN A 122 1.29 -8.15 7.92
N GLY A 123 0.85 -8.10 6.66
CA GLY A 123 -0.41 -8.69 6.20
C GLY A 123 -0.48 -10.20 6.47
N ARG A 124 0.61 -10.93 6.25
CA ARG A 124 0.72 -12.36 6.58
C ARG A 124 0.64 -12.62 8.08
N ALA A 125 1.37 -11.85 8.88
CA ALA A 125 1.34 -11.97 10.34
C ALA A 125 -0.07 -11.66 10.87
N MET A 126 -0.70 -10.61 10.33
CA MET A 126 -2.08 -10.25 10.67
C MET A 126 -3.07 -11.35 10.29
N LEU A 127 -2.96 -11.95 9.11
CA LEU A 127 -3.80 -13.07 8.68
C LEU A 127 -3.66 -14.26 9.65
N ALA A 128 -2.44 -14.60 10.06
CA ALA A 128 -2.22 -15.67 11.04
C ALA A 128 -2.89 -15.38 12.39
N SER A 129 -2.78 -14.13 12.89
CA SER A 129 -3.43 -13.68 14.11
C SER A 129 -4.97 -13.70 14.01
N LEU A 130 -5.53 -13.26 12.87
CA LEU A 130 -6.97 -13.33 12.58
C LEU A 130 -7.46 -14.79 12.57
N ASN A 131 -6.77 -15.68 11.86
CA ASN A 131 -7.14 -17.10 11.77
C ASN A 131 -7.07 -17.84 13.10
N ALA A 132 -6.26 -17.37 14.04
CA ALA A 132 -6.22 -17.91 15.39
C ALA A 132 -7.42 -17.51 16.28
N ARG A 133 -8.20 -16.47 15.87
CA ARG A 133 -9.29 -15.87 16.64
C ARG A 133 -10.67 -16.01 16.01
N LEU A 134 -10.71 -16.17 14.70
CA LEU A 134 -11.97 -16.32 13.96
C LEU A 134 -12.45 -17.78 14.03
N ASP A 135 -13.74 -17.96 13.88
CA ASP A 135 -14.40 -19.29 13.78
C ASP A 135 -14.28 -19.91 12.37
N VAL A 136 -13.71 -19.19 11.43
CA VAL A 136 -13.42 -19.63 10.06
C VAL A 136 -11.95 -19.39 9.74
N THR A 137 -11.40 -20.16 8.79
CA THR A 137 -10.04 -19.94 8.30
C THR A 137 -10.09 -19.14 7.01
N LEU A 138 -9.55 -17.93 7.02
CA LEU A 138 -9.40 -17.08 5.85
C LEU A 138 -8.27 -17.64 4.95
N PRO A 139 -8.43 -17.64 3.63
CA PRO A 139 -7.43 -18.16 2.70
C PRO A 139 -6.17 -17.27 2.65
N ASP A 140 -5.03 -17.88 2.28
CA ASP A 140 -3.72 -17.20 2.25
C ASP A 140 -3.68 -15.94 1.38
N GLY A 141 -4.50 -15.89 0.34
CA GLY A 141 -4.62 -14.74 -0.54
C GLY A 141 -5.05 -13.44 0.17
N GLU A 142 -5.78 -13.56 1.29
CA GLU A 142 -6.22 -12.41 2.08
C GLU A 142 -5.03 -11.59 2.65
N ALA A 143 -3.85 -12.21 2.82
CA ALA A 143 -2.65 -11.48 3.22
C ALA A 143 -2.28 -10.37 2.23
N THR A 144 -2.53 -10.59 0.92
CA THR A 144 -2.31 -9.58 -0.13
C THR A 144 -3.26 -8.40 0.03
N ALA A 145 -4.54 -8.67 0.29
CA ALA A 145 -5.53 -7.62 0.50
C ALA A 145 -5.26 -6.82 1.78
N LEU A 146 -4.94 -7.50 2.88
CA LEU A 146 -4.55 -6.85 4.14
C LEU A 146 -3.32 -5.95 3.93
N ALA A 147 -2.29 -6.44 3.23
CA ALA A 147 -1.11 -5.64 2.87
C ALA A 147 -1.49 -4.39 2.07
N MET A 148 -2.40 -4.49 1.10
CA MET A 148 -2.87 -3.33 0.33
C MET A 148 -3.60 -2.30 1.18
N HIS A 149 -4.35 -2.71 2.21
CA HIS A 149 -4.93 -1.78 3.18
C HIS A 149 -3.85 -1.04 3.98
N LEU A 150 -2.77 -1.74 4.38
CA LEU A 150 -1.63 -1.14 5.09
C LEU A 150 -0.89 -0.14 4.19
N VAL A 151 -0.61 -0.51 2.94
CA VAL A 151 -0.02 0.39 1.93
C VAL A 151 -0.87 1.65 1.77
N ASN A 152 -2.18 1.51 1.58
CA ASN A 152 -3.09 2.65 1.42
C ASN A 152 -3.14 3.53 2.69
N ALA A 153 -3.04 2.94 3.88
CA ALA A 153 -2.98 3.69 5.13
C ALA A 153 -1.67 4.47 5.26
N GLY A 154 -0.54 3.90 4.86
CA GLY A 154 0.74 4.60 4.76
C GLY A 154 0.62 5.85 3.89
N PHE A 155 -0.06 5.76 2.74
CA PHE A 155 -0.38 6.90 1.88
C PHE A 155 -1.28 7.94 2.56
N ALA A 156 -2.25 7.52 3.37
CA ALA A 156 -3.22 8.41 4.02
C ALA A 156 -2.67 9.09 5.28
N THR A 157 -1.72 8.47 5.98
CA THR A 157 -1.18 8.98 7.26
C THR A 157 0.01 9.91 7.11
N GLY A 158 0.43 10.20 5.86
CA GLY A 158 1.46 11.20 5.58
C GLY A 158 2.91 10.74 5.84
N ASP A 159 3.15 9.44 6.07
CA ASP A 159 4.49 8.89 5.90
C ASP A 159 4.76 8.62 4.41
N LEU A 160 4.48 9.68 3.67
CA LEU A 160 4.67 9.76 2.24
C LEU A 160 6.11 10.10 1.87
N SER A 161 7.01 10.23 2.87
CA SER A 161 8.37 10.68 2.60
C SER A 161 9.04 9.80 1.54
N TYR A 162 8.91 8.48 1.65
CA TYR A 162 9.45 7.55 0.65
C TYR A 162 8.67 7.60 -0.67
N THR A 163 7.33 7.60 -0.61
CA THR A 163 6.48 7.62 -1.81
C THR A 163 6.53 8.96 -2.54
N TYR A 164 6.55 10.09 -1.82
CA TYR A 164 6.74 11.41 -2.43
C TYR A 164 8.15 11.52 -3.03
N THR A 165 9.17 11.07 -2.31
CA THR A 165 10.54 11.04 -2.84
C THR A 165 10.61 10.19 -4.08
N MET A 166 10.06 8.96 -4.05
CA MET A 166 10.04 8.06 -5.19
C MET A 166 9.25 8.66 -6.38
N THR A 167 8.07 9.24 -6.13
CA THR A 167 7.25 9.85 -7.18
C THR A 167 7.96 11.05 -7.80
N GLY A 168 8.58 11.90 -6.98
CA GLY A 168 9.35 13.04 -7.46
C GLY A 168 10.59 12.62 -8.26
N VAL A 169 11.28 11.56 -7.83
CA VAL A 169 12.39 10.99 -8.60
C VAL A 169 11.91 10.41 -9.92
N ILE A 170 10.85 9.59 -9.93
CA ILE A 170 10.28 9.04 -11.19
C ILE A 170 9.95 10.16 -12.17
N GLN A 171 9.32 11.25 -11.71
CA GLN A 171 9.03 12.39 -12.60
C GLN A 171 10.32 12.97 -13.20
N GLN A 172 11.35 13.18 -12.40
CA GLN A 172 12.65 13.67 -12.88
C GLN A 172 13.29 12.72 -13.90
N LEU A 173 13.18 11.39 -13.70
CA LEU A 173 13.68 10.40 -14.65
C LEU A 173 12.95 10.47 -15.99
N LEU A 174 11.64 10.66 -15.98
CA LEU A 174 10.85 10.83 -17.20
C LEU A 174 11.21 12.15 -17.91
N ASP A 175 11.45 13.23 -17.17
CA ASP A 175 11.88 14.52 -17.72
C ASP A 175 13.29 14.44 -18.32
N ILE A 176 14.20 13.64 -17.78
CA ILE A 176 15.50 13.34 -18.39
C ILE A 176 15.32 12.70 -19.77
N ILE A 177 14.40 11.75 -19.92
CA ILE A 177 14.12 11.12 -21.21
C ILE A 177 13.58 12.14 -22.20
N ASP A 178 12.57 12.92 -21.79
CA ASP A 178 11.98 13.97 -22.62
C ASP A 178 13.06 14.93 -23.16
N HIS A 179 13.93 15.43 -22.29
CA HIS A 179 15.03 16.32 -22.67
C HIS A 179 16.09 15.63 -23.53
N SER A 180 16.47 14.39 -23.21
CA SER A 180 17.52 13.66 -23.94
C SER A 180 17.14 13.36 -25.39
N TYR A 181 15.84 13.21 -25.66
CA TYR A 181 15.32 12.87 -26.97
C TYR A 181 14.56 14.03 -27.65
N GLY A 182 14.36 15.15 -26.96
CA GLY A 182 13.58 16.29 -27.50
C GLY A 182 12.10 15.95 -27.75
N ILE A 183 11.53 15.07 -26.93
CA ILE A 183 10.14 14.58 -27.03
C ILE A 183 9.33 14.94 -25.79
N THR A 184 8.03 14.71 -25.85
CA THR A 184 7.16 14.68 -24.68
C THR A 184 6.53 13.30 -24.60
N LEU A 185 6.89 12.52 -23.58
CA LEU A 185 6.33 11.20 -23.38
C LEU A 185 4.85 11.29 -23.01
N ASP A 186 4.02 10.45 -23.64
CA ASP A 186 2.64 10.24 -23.18
C ASP A 186 2.65 9.45 -21.87
N ARG A 187 2.44 10.19 -20.75
CA ARG A 187 2.44 9.65 -19.38
C ARG A 187 1.33 8.62 -19.16
N SER A 188 0.31 8.58 -20.01
CA SER A 188 -0.79 7.61 -19.95
C SER A 188 -0.53 6.33 -20.75
N SER A 189 0.52 6.29 -21.55
CA SER A 189 0.83 5.15 -22.42
C SER A 189 1.23 3.90 -21.60
N VAL A 190 0.89 2.73 -22.15
CA VAL A 190 1.26 1.43 -21.56
C VAL A 190 2.78 1.28 -21.39
N ASN A 191 3.57 1.83 -22.33
CA ASN A 191 5.03 1.72 -22.28
C ASN A 191 5.62 2.56 -21.12
N VAL A 192 5.10 3.78 -20.90
CA VAL A 192 5.50 4.60 -19.74
C VAL A 192 5.03 3.96 -18.45
N GLY A 193 3.81 3.41 -18.40
CA GLY A 193 3.33 2.67 -17.22
C GLY A 193 4.23 1.48 -16.85
N ARG A 194 4.66 0.69 -17.85
CA ARG A 194 5.63 -0.41 -17.64
C ARG A 194 6.98 0.11 -17.15
N PHE A 195 7.49 1.19 -17.73
CA PHE A 195 8.75 1.79 -17.28
C PHE A 195 8.67 2.24 -15.83
N ILE A 196 7.59 2.91 -15.42
CA ILE A 196 7.36 3.31 -14.02
C ILE A 196 7.33 2.09 -13.09
N THR A 197 6.67 1.00 -13.51
CA THR A 197 6.65 -0.25 -12.74
C THR A 197 8.06 -0.79 -12.56
N HIS A 198 8.88 -0.83 -13.61
CA HIS A 198 10.26 -1.29 -13.52
C HIS A 198 11.15 -0.40 -12.64
N LEU A 199 10.94 0.92 -12.67
CA LEU A 199 11.61 1.84 -11.74
C LEU A 199 11.25 1.54 -10.28
N ARG A 200 9.99 1.23 -9.99
CA ARG A 200 9.58 0.81 -8.64
C ARG A 200 10.29 -0.46 -8.18
N TYR A 201 10.41 -1.46 -9.06
CA TYR A 201 11.18 -2.67 -8.76
C TYR A 201 12.68 -2.38 -8.56
N LEU A 202 13.25 -1.48 -9.34
CA LEU A 202 14.63 -1.03 -9.16
C LEU A 202 14.81 -0.39 -7.77
N PHE A 203 13.92 0.50 -7.34
CA PHE A 203 13.97 1.11 -6.00
C PHE A 203 13.92 0.04 -4.89
N VAL A 204 13.08 -0.98 -5.04
CA VAL A 204 13.02 -2.10 -4.08
C VAL A 204 14.33 -2.86 -4.05
N ARG A 205 14.92 -3.21 -5.20
CA ARG A 205 16.21 -3.91 -5.28
C ARG A 205 17.34 -3.09 -4.68
N ILE A 206 17.37 -1.79 -4.92
CA ILE A 206 18.35 -0.87 -4.31
C ILE A 206 18.21 -0.91 -2.78
N HIS A 207 16.99 -0.75 -2.27
CA HIS A 207 16.72 -0.75 -0.82
C HIS A 207 17.07 -2.08 -0.15
N GLN A 208 16.89 -3.20 -0.85
CA GLN A 208 17.22 -4.54 -0.37
C GLN A 208 18.68 -4.95 -0.63
N HIS A 209 19.50 -4.09 -1.24
CA HIS A 209 20.87 -4.41 -1.69
C HIS A 209 20.94 -5.63 -2.62
N GLN A 210 19.92 -5.79 -3.47
CA GLN A 210 19.76 -6.91 -4.41
C GLN A 210 19.70 -6.44 -5.87
N GLN A 211 20.56 -5.50 -6.22
CA GLN A 211 20.68 -5.04 -7.60
C GLN A 211 21.08 -6.18 -8.55
N LEU A 212 20.72 -6.05 -9.82
CA LEU A 212 21.12 -7.00 -10.86
C LEU A 212 22.65 -6.97 -11.01
N THR A 213 23.31 -8.13 -10.97
CA THR A 213 24.78 -8.27 -11.05
C THR A 213 25.24 -9.41 -11.92
N ASP A 214 24.32 -10.27 -12.40
CA ASP A 214 24.63 -11.53 -13.08
C ASP A 214 23.94 -11.64 -14.45
N GLU A 215 23.71 -10.52 -15.13
CA GLU A 215 23.13 -10.54 -16.48
C GLU A 215 24.09 -11.18 -17.49
N PRO A 216 23.61 -12.06 -18.40
CA PRO A 216 24.45 -12.70 -19.37
C PRO A 216 25.20 -11.68 -20.24
N ALA A 217 26.55 -11.73 -20.23
CA ALA A 217 27.39 -10.81 -20.97
C ALA A 217 27.00 -10.60 -22.45
N PRO A 218 26.49 -11.60 -23.21
CA PRO A 218 26.00 -11.40 -24.56
C PRO A 218 24.78 -10.45 -24.63
N VAL A 219 23.84 -10.51 -23.67
CA VAL A 219 22.66 -9.63 -23.63
C VAL A 219 23.10 -8.19 -23.40
N MET A 220 24.01 -7.97 -22.46
CA MET A 220 24.58 -6.65 -22.15
C MET A 220 25.31 -6.05 -23.34
N LYS A 221 26.04 -6.88 -24.08
CA LYS A 221 26.71 -6.45 -25.31
C LYS A 221 25.73 -5.99 -26.35
N VAL A 222 24.65 -6.76 -26.62
CA VAL A 222 23.60 -6.39 -27.57
C VAL A 222 22.95 -5.05 -27.21
N ILE A 223 22.62 -4.83 -25.93
CA ILE A 223 22.01 -3.58 -25.48
C ILE A 223 22.95 -2.40 -25.75
N ARG A 224 24.23 -2.54 -25.42
CA ARG A 224 25.25 -1.47 -25.64
C ARG A 224 25.44 -1.15 -27.11
N GLU A 225 25.44 -2.15 -28.00
CA GLU A 225 25.67 -1.99 -29.43
C GLU A 225 24.41 -1.52 -30.17
N SER A 226 23.23 -2.03 -29.79
CA SER A 226 21.97 -1.75 -30.49
C SER A 226 21.28 -0.46 -30.04
N TYR A 227 21.51 -0.02 -28.78
CA TYR A 227 20.81 1.12 -28.19
C TYR A 227 21.76 2.15 -27.55
N PRO A 228 22.78 2.67 -28.29
CA PRO A 228 23.79 3.56 -27.69
C PRO A 228 23.20 4.89 -27.19
N ALA A 229 22.15 5.42 -27.82
CA ALA A 229 21.47 6.64 -27.36
C ALA A 229 20.71 6.38 -26.04
N ALA A 230 19.99 5.26 -25.95
CA ALA A 230 19.29 4.88 -24.76
C ALA A 230 20.24 4.60 -23.58
N LEU A 231 21.40 4.00 -23.86
CA LEU A 231 22.42 3.79 -22.85
C LEU A 231 23.00 5.10 -22.30
N ARG A 232 23.21 6.11 -23.15
CA ARG A 232 23.63 7.45 -22.68
C ARG A 232 22.58 8.07 -21.77
N CYS A 233 21.31 8.03 -22.16
CA CYS A 233 20.21 8.52 -21.34
C CYS A 233 20.11 7.73 -20.00
N ALA A 234 20.21 6.40 -20.05
CA ALA A 234 20.20 5.54 -18.87
C ALA A 234 21.32 5.84 -17.88
N ARG A 235 22.52 6.19 -18.35
CA ARG A 235 23.63 6.65 -17.49
C ARG A 235 23.29 7.95 -16.77
N THR A 236 22.65 8.90 -17.45
CA THR A 236 22.19 10.15 -16.81
C THR A 236 21.14 9.85 -15.75
N ILE A 237 20.23 8.90 -16.03
CA ILE A 237 19.25 8.40 -15.07
C ILE A 237 19.95 7.75 -13.87
N ALA A 238 20.93 6.85 -14.11
CA ALA A 238 21.70 6.19 -13.05
C ALA A 238 22.40 7.23 -12.15
N SER A 239 23.09 8.22 -12.74
CA SER A 239 23.76 9.27 -11.95
C SER A 239 22.79 10.10 -11.10
N LEU A 240 21.55 10.37 -11.55
CA LEU A 240 20.55 11.01 -10.72
C LEU A 240 20.09 10.09 -9.58
N LEU A 241 19.91 8.80 -9.85
CA LEU A 241 19.53 7.81 -8.84
C LEU A 241 20.61 7.67 -7.77
N GLU A 242 21.89 7.58 -8.16
CA GLU A 242 23.04 7.54 -7.26
C GLU A 242 23.05 8.75 -6.32
N LEU A 243 22.84 9.94 -6.88
CA LEU A 243 22.80 11.18 -6.10
C LEU A 243 21.58 11.21 -5.12
N ARG A 244 20.43 10.68 -5.54
CA ARG A 244 19.18 10.76 -4.76
C ARG A 244 19.06 9.67 -3.69
N LEU A 245 19.67 8.51 -3.93
CA LEU A 245 19.53 7.32 -3.09
C LEU A 245 20.82 6.99 -2.31
N ASP A 246 21.88 7.80 -2.51
CA ASP A 246 23.18 7.61 -1.87
C ASP A 246 23.70 6.16 -2.03
N THR A 247 23.66 5.66 -3.26
CA THR A 247 24.06 4.28 -3.58
C THR A 247 24.54 4.19 -5.04
N ASP A 248 25.52 3.35 -5.30
CA ASP A 248 25.96 3.09 -6.67
C ASP A 248 24.93 2.25 -7.44
N ILE A 249 24.75 2.53 -8.73
CA ILE A 249 23.90 1.77 -9.63
C ILE A 249 24.74 0.84 -10.48
N SER A 250 24.46 -0.46 -10.46
CA SER A 250 25.22 -1.46 -11.20
C SER A 250 25.15 -1.22 -12.72
N ASP A 251 26.17 -1.70 -13.43
CA ASP A 251 26.21 -1.66 -14.90
C ASP A 251 25.03 -2.43 -15.51
N ASP A 252 24.61 -3.52 -14.87
CA ASP A 252 23.51 -4.36 -15.31
C ASP A 252 22.14 -3.65 -15.16
N GLU A 253 21.90 -2.96 -14.04
CA GLU A 253 20.72 -2.10 -13.87
C GLU A 253 20.73 -0.95 -14.89
N THR A 254 21.88 -0.33 -15.14
CA THR A 254 21.99 0.74 -16.13
C THR A 254 21.66 0.25 -17.55
N ALA A 255 22.11 -0.92 -17.92
CA ALA A 255 21.77 -1.49 -19.23
C ALA A 255 20.31 -1.94 -19.30
N TYR A 256 19.76 -2.45 -18.20
CA TYR A 256 18.34 -2.78 -18.11
C TYR A 256 17.46 -1.51 -18.26
N LEU A 257 17.85 -0.40 -17.62
CA LEU A 257 17.23 0.91 -17.83
C LEU A 257 17.30 1.35 -19.30
N ALA A 258 18.45 1.15 -19.97
CA ALA A 258 18.62 1.50 -21.38
C ALA A 258 17.63 0.77 -22.30
N MET A 259 17.36 -0.52 -22.04
CA MET A 259 16.35 -1.28 -22.78
C MET A 259 14.95 -0.68 -22.61
N HIS A 260 14.60 -0.26 -21.41
CA HIS A 260 13.32 0.38 -21.13
C HIS A 260 13.21 1.79 -21.76
N VAL A 261 14.28 2.59 -21.68
CA VAL A 261 14.36 3.89 -22.37
C VAL A 261 14.16 3.72 -23.87
N ALA A 262 14.84 2.75 -24.50
CA ALA A 262 14.67 2.47 -25.93
C ALA A 262 13.21 2.12 -26.28
N ARG A 263 12.51 1.37 -25.40
CA ARG A 263 11.12 1.00 -25.63
C ARG A 263 10.15 2.19 -25.52
N VAL A 264 10.32 3.07 -24.55
CA VAL A 264 9.43 4.23 -24.39
C VAL A 264 9.68 5.32 -25.44
N THR A 265 10.91 5.40 -25.97
CA THR A 265 11.26 6.38 -27.03
C THR A 265 11.04 5.86 -28.44
N GLY A 266 11.07 4.54 -28.67
CA GLY A 266 10.89 3.92 -29.99
C GLY A 266 9.47 4.02 -30.58
N HIS A 267 8.50 4.52 -29.83
CA HIS A 267 7.11 4.74 -30.25
C HIS A 267 6.72 6.23 -30.21
N ALA A 268 7.68 7.12 -29.96
CA ALA A 268 7.48 8.57 -29.87
C ALA A 268 7.78 9.30 -31.20
N SER A 269 7.76 8.58 -32.34
CA SER A 269 7.93 9.12 -33.70
C SER A 269 6.62 9.17 -34.46
#